data_5362ad4c8149dbef5bedd56bc43f5e76
#
_entry.id   5362ad4c8149dbef5bedd56bc43f5e76
#
_cell.length_a   1.000
_cell.length_b   1.000
_cell.length_c   1.000
_cell.angle_alpha   90.00
_cell.angle_beta   90.00
_cell.angle_gamma   90.00
#
_symmetry.space_group_name_H-M   'P 1'
#
loop_
_entity.id
_entity.type
_entity.pdbx_description
1 polymer ?
#
loop_
_entity_poly.entity_id
_entity_poly.type
_entity_poly.pdbx_seq_one_letter_code
_entity_poly.pdbx_strand_id
1 'polypeptide(L)'
;MKNTIKYITVGILICLMSLSEGISYAQTPVKSEAGIPSAYSNIPPFEDFKMNIDRDLYILRNDLFPNLHYEFDDFLQYAPAGVMLGLKAFGYECRTNWTGLLVSDAFSAAIMAATVNGLKYTVQRPRPDGSSFNSFPSGHTATAFMTATMLHKEYGWRSPWFSIGSYTAATFTAYSRLLNNRHWMSDILAGAAIGIGSVHLGYFITDKIFQGKHIYDGYEKPEFYYDSSKKHYTAELLFGRRFILGGEGRKQMGELPERGSLTGLQTDVPVIPGVGVTGRFSASSLIYSNYTTADMISATAGGYWNYHFAKILELQVKAGLGYAWLAKASDATSRTGFHSGGIDLTAGAGLSLIMDNNFKIKAFADFESISVNPAKPWLNTFILGYSAAWFW
;
A
#
# COMPACT_ATOMS: atom_id res chain seq x y z
N MET A 1 5.12 -19.50 -35.24
CA MET A 1 4.07 -19.10 -34.30
C MET A 1 4.56 -18.95 -32.84
N LYS A 2 5.28 -19.91 -32.24
CA LYS A 2 5.75 -19.80 -30.84
C LYS A 2 6.67 -18.59 -30.57
N ASN A 3 7.53 -18.20 -31.51
CA ASN A 3 8.46 -17.09 -31.30
C ASN A 3 7.82 -15.72 -31.50
N THR A 4 6.82 -15.61 -32.39
CA THR A 4 6.11 -14.34 -32.63
C THR A 4 5.27 -13.91 -31.42
N ILE A 5 4.65 -14.87 -30.73
CA ILE A 5 3.89 -14.62 -29.49
C ILE A 5 4.82 -14.09 -28.38
N LYS A 6 6.05 -14.63 -28.26
CA LYS A 6 7.05 -14.15 -27.28
C LYS A 6 7.37 -12.66 -27.44
N TYR A 7 7.61 -12.19 -28.67
CA TYR A 7 7.98 -10.79 -28.94
C TYR A 7 6.80 -9.83 -28.76
N ILE A 8 5.60 -10.25 -29.14
CA ILE A 8 4.38 -9.45 -28.98
C ILE A 8 4.09 -9.26 -27.46
N THR A 9 4.27 -10.28 -26.66
CA THR A 9 3.92 -10.22 -25.23
C THR A 9 4.97 -9.48 -24.40
N VAL A 10 6.26 -9.60 -24.74
CA VAL A 10 7.31 -8.76 -24.15
C VAL A 10 7.08 -7.29 -24.53
N GLY A 11 6.69 -7.02 -25.77
CA GLY A 11 6.32 -5.68 -26.23
C GLY A 11 5.10 -5.10 -25.47
N ILE A 12 4.08 -5.92 -25.21
CA ILE A 12 2.90 -5.52 -24.45
C ILE A 12 3.27 -5.27 -22.97
N LEU A 13 4.11 -6.09 -22.35
CA LEU A 13 4.56 -5.91 -20.97
C LEU A 13 5.39 -4.62 -20.82
N ILE A 14 6.31 -4.37 -21.75
CA ILE A 14 7.09 -3.12 -21.82
C ILE A 14 6.17 -1.91 -22.06
N CYS A 15 5.16 -2.05 -22.92
CA CYS A 15 4.20 -0.99 -23.21
C CYS A 15 3.28 -0.71 -22.02
N LEU A 16 2.83 -1.73 -21.28
CA LEU A 16 2.05 -1.57 -20.05
C LEU A 16 2.89 -0.95 -18.92
N MET A 17 4.18 -1.28 -18.83
CA MET A 17 5.11 -0.67 -17.90
C MET A 17 5.36 0.81 -18.22
N SER A 18 5.50 1.18 -19.51
CA SER A 18 5.66 2.57 -19.93
C SER A 18 4.38 3.41 -19.82
N LEU A 19 3.20 2.79 -19.91
CA LEU A 19 1.92 3.47 -19.67
C LEU A 19 1.76 3.89 -18.18
N SER A 20 2.34 3.15 -17.24
CA SER A 20 2.33 3.54 -15.83
C SER A 20 3.15 4.81 -15.55
N GLU A 21 4.15 5.11 -16.37
CA GLU A 21 4.99 6.32 -16.29
C GLU A 21 4.42 7.48 -17.15
N GLY A 22 3.93 7.20 -18.36
CA GLY A 22 3.46 8.22 -19.31
C GLY A 22 2.24 9.02 -18.84
N ILE A 23 1.38 8.43 -18.01
CA ILE A 23 0.21 9.12 -17.46
C ILE A 23 0.59 10.06 -16.30
N SER A 24 1.80 9.91 -15.73
CA SER A 24 2.31 10.77 -14.64
C SER A 24 2.73 12.18 -15.10
N TYR A 25 2.97 12.40 -16.40
CA TYR A 25 3.50 13.66 -16.96
C TYR A 25 2.46 14.72 -17.34
N ALA A 26 1.16 14.43 -17.23
CA ALA A 26 0.10 15.31 -17.72
C ALA A 26 -0.35 16.41 -16.73
N GLN A 27 0.35 16.62 -15.61
CA GLN A 27 0.05 17.72 -14.69
C GLN A 27 1.12 18.80 -14.80
N THR A 28 0.72 19.99 -15.27
CA THR A 28 1.57 21.18 -15.34
C THR A 28 2.22 21.51 -13.99
N PRO A 29 3.53 21.77 -13.93
CA PRO A 29 4.19 22.16 -12.69
C PRO A 29 3.70 23.53 -12.24
N VAL A 30 3.11 23.62 -11.07
CA VAL A 30 2.95 24.89 -10.36
C VAL A 30 4.33 25.30 -9.86
N LYS A 31 4.93 26.30 -10.49
CA LYS A 31 6.14 26.94 -9.97
C LYS A 31 5.79 27.62 -8.66
N SER A 32 6.21 27.09 -7.54
CA SER A 32 6.29 27.81 -6.29
C SER A 32 7.69 28.43 -6.17
N GLU A 33 7.80 29.73 -6.40
CA GLU A 33 8.92 30.53 -5.93
C GLU A 33 8.75 30.71 -4.41
N ALA A 34 9.16 29.74 -3.63
CA ALA A 34 9.34 29.90 -2.19
C ALA A 34 10.73 29.36 -1.85
N GLY A 35 11.63 30.28 -1.58
CA GLY A 35 12.98 29.97 -1.14
C GLY A 35 12.98 29.11 0.12
N ILE A 36 13.87 28.14 0.14
CA ILE A 36 14.13 27.26 1.29
C ILE A 36 14.62 28.12 2.46
N PRO A 37 13.91 28.16 3.61
CA PRO A 37 14.45 28.88 4.79
C PRO A 37 15.62 28.09 5.38
N SER A 38 16.77 28.74 5.52
CA SER A 38 17.98 28.25 6.18
C SER A 38 17.85 28.31 7.71
N ALA A 39 17.05 27.43 8.32
CA ALA A 39 16.92 27.44 9.79
C ALA A 39 16.75 26.02 10.35
N TYR A 40 17.79 25.20 10.22
CA TYR A 40 17.85 23.90 10.88
C TYR A 40 19.09 23.76 11.77
N SER A 41 19.17 24.58 12.82
CA SER A 41 20.30 24.50 13.76
C SER A 41 19.93 24.14 15.19
N ASN A 42 18.81 23.48 15.45
CA ASN A 42 18.55 22.95 16.79
C ASN A 42 17.69 21.69 16.70
N ILE A 43 18.32 20.54 16.84
CA ILE A 43 17.65 19.27 17.14
C ILE A 43 17.21 19.35 18.61
N PRO A 44 15.92 19.34 18.94
CA PRO A 44 15.50 19.28 20.34
C PRO A 44 15.82 17.89 20.91
N PRO A 45 16.12 17.81 22.22
CA PRO A 45 16.37 16.53 22.88
C PRO A 45 15.14 15.61 22.82
N PHE A 46 15.36 14.32 22.94
CA PHE A 46 14.46 13.18 22.77
C PHE A 46 13.15 13.20 23.61
N GLU A 47 12.84 14.26 24.32
CA GLU A 47 11.73 14.32 25.30
C GLU A 47 10.34 14.57 24.69
N ASP A 48 10.23 14.94 23.41
CA ASP A 48 8.94 15.12 22.69
C ASP A 48 8.75 14.12 21.56
N PHE A 49 8.86 12.82 21.86
CA PHE A 49 8.63 11.73 20.89
C PHE A 49 7.14 11.65 20.50
N LYS A 50 6.70 12.57 19.67
CA LYS A 50 5.38 12.59 19.02
C LYS A 50 5.56 12.03 17.61
N MET A 51 5.47 10.73 17.49
CA MET A 51 5.82 9.97 16.29
C MET A 51 4.92 10.31 15.10
N ASN A 52 5.38 11.21 14.23
CA ASN A 52 4.85 11.39 12.89
C ASN A 52 5.84 10.78 11.88
N ILE A 53 5.66 9.50 11.60
CA ILE A 53 6.62 8.70 10.83
C ILE A 53 6.98 9.33 9.47
N ASP A 54 6.03 9.93 8.77
CA ASP A 54 6.26 10.56 7.46
C ASP A 54 7.13 11.81 7.58
N ARG A 55 6.79 12.70 8.51
CA ARG A 55 7.49 13.98 8.70
C ARG A 55 8.81 13.81 9.42
N ASP A 56 8.87 12.93 10.41
CA ASP A 56 10.10 12.67 11.15
C ASP A 56 11.16 12.05 10.25
N LEU A 57 10.80 11.11 9.38
CA LEU A 57 11.71 10.56 8.39
C LEU A 57 12.09 11.58 7.31
N TYR A 58 11.18 12.45 6.88
CA TYR A 58 11.51 13.54 5.97
C TYR A 58 12.53 14.50 6.57
N ILE A 59 12.34 14.90 7.82
CA ILE A 59 13.25 15.81 8.53
C ILE A 59 14.61 15.13 8.73
N LEU A 60 14.62 13.91 9.27
CA LEU A 60 15.84 13.12 9.49
C LEU A 60 16.62 12.95 8.18
N ARG A 61 15.93 12.63 7.09
CA ARG A 61 16.55 12.50 5.77
C ARG A 61 17.20 13.80 5.32
N ASN A 62 16.50 14.93 5.43
CA ASN A 62 17.04 16.22 5.00
C ASN A 62 18.19 16.72 5.88
N ASP A 63 18.18 16.39 7.17
CA ASP A 63 19.27 16.69 8.10
C ASP A 63 20.53 15.82 7.79
N LEU A 64 20.35 14.52 7.49
CA LEU A 64 21.47 13.62 7.23
C LEU A 64 22.00 13.69 5.80
N PHE A 65 21.12 13.90 4.82
CA PHE A 65 21.45 13.76 3.40
C PHE A 65 20.82 14.88 2.54
N PRO A 66 21.09 16.17 2.78
CA PRO A 66 20.38 17.29 2.15
C PRO A 66 20.48 17.30 0.61
N ASN A 67 21.57 16.82 0.04
CA ASN A 67 21.86 16.88 -1.39
C ASN A 67 21.83 15.51 -2.08
N LEU A 68 21.28 14.48 -1.42
CA LEU A 68 21.28 13.13 -1.96
C LEU A 68 20.19 12.98 -3.01
N HIS A 69 20.58 12.57 -4.22
CA HIS A 69 19.69 12.24 -5.32
C HIS A 69 20.21 11.03 -6.09
N TYR A 70 19.33 10.07 -6.37
CA TYR A 70 19.64 8.86 -7.10
C TYR A 70 18.63 8.64 -8.22
N GLU A 71 19.07 8.12 -9.36
CA GLU A 71 18.23 7.78 -10.51
C GLU A 71 18.18 6.28 -10.80
N PHE A 72 18.99 5.47 -10.08
CA PHE A 72 19.08 4.03 -10.36
C PHE A 72 17.79 3.24 -10.01
N ASP A 73 16.93 3.79 -9.18
CA ASP A 73 15.64 3.21 -8.79
C ASP A 73 14.67 3.12 -9.97
N ASP A 74 14.81 3.97 -11.00
CA ASP A 74 14.02 3.91 -12.23
C ASP A 74 14.27 2.59 -12.98
N PHE A 75 15.48 2.01 -12.89
CA PHE A 75 15.83 0.73 -13.49
C PHE A 75 15.69 -0.45 -12.53
N LEU A 76 16.06 -0.26 -11.27
CA LEU A 76 16.09 -1.32 -10.27
C LEU A 76 14.71 -1.93 -10.02
N GLN A 77 13.63 -1.15 -10.13
CA GLN A 77 12.26 -1.62 -9.99
C GLN A 77 11.88 -2.73 -10.98
N TYR A 78 12.57 -2.84 -12.13
CA TYR A 78 12.33 -3.85 -13.16
C TYR A 78 13.32 -5.02 -13.11
N ALA A 79 14.39 -4.91 -12.33
CA ALA A 79 15.45 -5.92 -12.29
C ALA A 79 14.93 -7.33 -11.95
N PRO A 80 14.03 -7.53 -10.96
CA PRO A 80 13.50 -8.87 -10.68
C PRO A 80 12.74 -9.48 -11.87
N ALA A 81 11.95 -8.68 -12.61
CA ALA A 81 11.27 -9.16 -13.81
C ALA A 81 12.26 -9.51 -14.93
N GLY A 82 13.32 -8.71 -15.10
CA GLY A 82 14.40 -9.01 -16.04
C GLY A 82 15.10 -10.34 -15.72
N VAL A 83 15.41 -10.58 -14.45
CA VAL A 83 15.97 -11.86 -13.98
C VAL A 83 15.01 -13.02 -14.25
N MET A 84 13.73 -12.87 -13.92
CA MET A 84 12.68 -13.87 -14.14
C MET A 84 12.58 -14.28 -15.60
N LEU A 85 12.44 -13.28 -16.49
CA LEU A 85 12.34 -13.51 -17.93
C LEU A 85 13.63 -14.09 -18.54
N GLY A 86 14.78 -13.61 -18.05
CA GLY A 86 16.09 -14.14 -18.47
C GLY A 86 16.26 -15.62 -18.13
N LEU A 87 16.02 -16.00 -16.88
CA LEU A 87 16.07 -17.39 -16.44
C LEU A 87 15.13 -18.29 -17.27
N LYS A 88 13.90 -17.83 -17.50
CA LYS A 88 12.92 -18.54 -18.33
C LYS A 88 13.38 -18.69 -19.78
N ALA A 89 13.98 -17.63 -20.36
CA ALA A 89 14.48 -17.67 -21.74
C ALA A 89 15.66 -18.62 -21.92
N PHE A 90 16.52 -18.76 -20.88
CA PHE A 90 17.63 -19.72 -20.86
C PHE A 90 17.19 -21.15 -20.51
N GLY A 91 15.88 -21.40 -20.33
CA GLY A 91 15.34 -22.74 -20.09
C GLY A 91 15.44 -23.18 -18.63
N TYR A 92 15.73 -22.27 -17.69
CA TYR A 92 15.66 -22.59 -16.28
C TYR A 92 14.20 -22.78 -15.88
N GLU A 93 13.86 -23.98 -15.39
CA GLU A 93 12.47 -24.35 -15.07
C GLU A 93 11.87 -23.44 -14.01
N CYS A 94 10.71 -22.90 -14.26
CA CYS A 94 9.92 -22.09 -13.34
C CYS A 94 8.56 -22.74 -13.04
N ARG A 95 7.77 -22.09 -12.22
CA ARG A 95 6.45 -22.58 -11.81
C ARG A 95 5.49 -22.74 -13.00
N THR A 96 5.44 -21.76 -13.90
CA THR A 96 4.47 -21.72 -15.00
C THR A 96 5.15 -21.81 -16.36
N ASN A 97 4.45 -22.30 -17.37
CA ASN A 97 4.89 -22.21 -18.74
C ASN A 97 4.80 -20.74 -19.25
N TRP A 98 5.22 -20.47 -20.49
CA TRP A 98 5.19 -19.12 -21.03
C TRP A 98 3.80 -18.49 -21.04
N THR A 99 2.75 -19.24 -21.33
CA THR A 99 1.37 -18.72 -21.33
C THR A 99 0.93 -18.34 -19.93
N GLY A 100 1.14 -19.22 -18.95
CA GLY A 100 0.80 -18.96 -17.56
C GLY A 100 1.52 -17.73 -17.00
N LEU A 101 2.86 -17.67 -17.22
CA LEU A 101 3.68 -16.54 -16.79
C LEU A 101 3.16 -15.21 -17.35
N LEU A 102 3.05 -15.13 -18.69
CA LEU A 102 2.73 -13.86 -19.35
C LEU A 102 1.30 -13.39 -19.06
N VAL A 103 0.34 -14.30 -18.94
CA VAL A 103 -1.04 -13.94 -18.58
C VAL A 103 -1.13 -13.50 -17.14
N SER A 104 -0.47 -14.21 -16.22
CA SER A 104 -0.45 -13.82 -14.79
C SER A 104 0.20 -12.46 -14.60
N ASP A 105 1.32 -12.21 -15.27
CA ASP A 105 2.04 -10.94 -15.17
C ASP A 105 1.25 -9.78 -15.79
N ALA A 106 0.55 -10.02 -16.92
CA ALA A 106 -0.31 -9.01 -17.53
C ALA A 106 -1.49 -8.62 -16.62
N PHE A 107 -2.17 -9.58 -16.01
CA PHE A 107 -3.21 -9.28 -15.02
C PHE A 107 -2.64 -8.53 -13.82
N SER A 108 -1.49 -8.98 -13.29
CA SER A 108 -0.83 -8.33 -12.16
C SER A 108 -0.51 -6.86 -12.45
N ALA A 109 0.09 -6.58 -13.61
CA ALA A 109 0.43 -5.24 -14.04
C ALA A 109 -0.82 -4.36 -14.26
N ALA A 110 -1.87 -4.89 -14.89
CA ALA A 110 -3.12 -4.17 -15.10
C ALA A 110 -3.81 -3.80 -13.79
N ILE A 111 -3.89 -4.74 -12.84
CA ILE A 111 -4.49 -4.52 -11.51
C ILE A 111 -3.68 -3.47 -10.73
N MET A 112 -2.35 -3.61 -10.72
CA MET A 112 -1.46 -2.66 -10.05
C MET A 112 -1.63 -1.26 -10.63
N ALA A 113 -1.56 -1.10 -11.96
CA ALA A 113 -1.69 0.17 -12.63
C ALA A 113 -3.06 0.83 -12.38
N ALA A 114 -4.15 0.07 -12.47
CA ALA A 114 -5.50 0.57 -12.19
C ALA A 114 -5.63 1.06 -10.73
N THR A 115 -5.11 0.29 -9.77
CA THR A 115 -5.20 0.62 -8.34
C THR A 115 -4.35 1.85 -8.00
N VAL A 116 -3.10 1.88 -8.45
CA VAL A 116 -2.18 3.01 -8.21
C VAL A 116 -2.73 4.30 -8.81
N ASN A 117 -3.13 4.28 -10.08
CA ASN A 117 -3.63 5.48 -10.74
C ASN A 117 -4.98 5.92 -10.16
N GLY A 118 -5.89 4.99 -9.89
CA GLY A 118 -7.17 5.30 -9.23
C GLY A 118 -6.97 6.03 -7.91
N LEU A 119 -6.04 5.60 -7.07
CA LEU A 119 -5.73 6.27 -5.80
C LEU A 119 -5.01 7.60 -6.01
N LYS A 120 -4.06 7.71 -6.94
CA LYS A 120 -3.38 8.99 -7.26
C LYS A 120 -4.37 10.09 -7.65
N TYR A 121 -5.29 9.77 -8.56
CA TYR A 121 -6.30 10.74 -9.02
C TYR A 121 -7.33 11.10 -7.95
N THR A 122 -7.60 10.22 -7.02
CA THR A 122 -8.66 10.44 -6.02
C THR A 122 -8.14 11.01 -4.70
N VAL A 123 -6.90 10.69 -4.30
CA VAL A 123 -6.31 11.18 -3.04
C VAL A 123 -5.62 12.53 -3.24
N GLN A 124 -4.84 12.67 -4.32
CA GLN A 124 -4.12 13.90 -4.68
C GLN A 124 -3.24 14.44 -3.53
N ARG A 125 -2.41 13.57 -2.96
CA ARG A 125 -1.50 13.93 -1.87
C ARG A 125 -0.28 14.69 -2.42
N PRO A 126 0.14 15.83 -1.81
CA PRO A 126 1.36 16.52 -2.19
C PRO A 126 2.60 15.67 -1.89
N ARG A 127 3.60 15.75 -2.77
CA ARG A 127 4.91 15.11 -2.56
C ARG A 127 5.74 15.87 -1.53
N PRO A 128 6.70 15.19 -0.85
CA PRO A 128 7.63 15.85 0.07
C PRO A 128 8.44 17.00 -0.58
N ASP A 129 8.82 16.83 -1.85
CA ASP A 129 9.57 17.84 -2.63
C ASP A 129 8.70 18.94 -3.23
N GLY A 130 7.37 18.91 -3.02
CA GLY A 130 6.42 19.87 -3.57
C GLY A 130 6.23 19.81 -5.09
N SER A 131 6.83 18.84 -5.80
CA SER A 131 6.83 18.77 -7.27
C SER A 131 5.46 18.48 -7.88
N SER A 132 4.57 17.81 -7.16
CA SER A 132 3.24 17.40 -7.66
C SER A 132 2.31 16.90 -6.54
N PHE A 133 1.04 16.65 -6.90
CA PHE A 133 0.00 16.14 -5.98
C PHE A 133 -0.33 14.65 -6.21
N ASN A 134 0.62 13.86 -6.68
CA ASN A 134 0.44 12.44 -6.97
C ASN A 134 1.33 11.53 -6.12
N SER A 135 1.59 11.93 -4.86
CA SER A 135 2.46 11.18 -3.97
C SER A 135 1.90 9.80 -3.60
N PHE A 136 0.63 9.73 -3.24
CA PHE A 136 0.00 8.50 -2.73
C PHE A 136 -0.75 7.73 -3.83
N PRO A 137 -0.51 6.43 -3.93
CA PRO A 137 0.58 5.63 -3.40
C PRO A 137 1.85 5.73 -4.29
N SER A 138 3.00 5.19 -3.81
CA SER A 138 4.24 5.15 -4.59
C SER A 138 4.16 4.14 -5.74
N GLY A 139 4.21 4.64 -6.98
CA GLY A 139 4.18 3.79 -8.19
C GLY A 139 5.46 2.96 -8.36
N HIS A 140 6.65 3.55 -8.17
CA HIS A 140 7.93 2.84 -8.24
C HIS A 140 8.01 1.70 -7.22
N THR A 141 7.57 1.96 -5.98
CA THR A 141 7.51 0.91 -4.95
C THR A 141 6.52 -0.19 -5.34
N ALA A 142 5.35 0.18 -5.86
CA ALA A 142 4.36 -0.81 -6.31
C ALA A 142 4.92 -1.68 -7.45
N THR A 143 5.61 -1.09 -8.44
CA THR A 143 6.28 -1.83 -9.53
C THR A 143 7.38 -2.73 -8.99
N ALA A 144 8.25 -2.24 -8.10
CA ALA A 144 9.35 -3.01 -7.54
C ALA A 144 8.86 -4.23 -6.74
N PHE A 145 7.86 -4.05 -5.87
CA PHE A 145 7.28 -5.15 -5.11
C PHE A 145 6.44 -6.10 -5.97
N MET A 146 5.81 -5.61 -7.03
CA MET A 146 5.14 -6.45 -8.03
C MET A 146 6.15 -7.36 -8.73
N THR A 147 7.23 -6.82 -9.30
CA THR A 147 8.24 -7.60 -10.02
C THR A 147 8.99 -8.57 -9.10
N ALA A 148 9.25 -8.16 -7.85
CA ALA A 148 9.82 -9.03 -6.83
C ALA A 148 8.89 -10.21 -6.49
N THR A 149 7.60 -9.96 -6.37
CA THR A 149 6.61 -11.00 -6.07
C THR A 149 6.41 -11.94 -7.26
N MET A 150 6.49 -11.44 -8.50
CA MET A 150 6.49 -12.28 -9.71
C MET A 150 7.68 -13.25 -9.69
N LEU A 151 8.90 -12.76 -9.46
CA LEU A 151 10.09 -13.60 -9.36
C LEU A 151 9.97 -14.61 -8.20
N HIS A 152 9.47 -14.19 -7.04
CA HIS A 152 9.18 -15.07 -5.92
C HIS A 152 8.18 -16.18 -6.29
N LYS A 153 7.07 -15.87 -6.96
CA LYS A 153 6.05 -16.84 -7.37
C LYS A 153 6.61 -17.88 -8.36
N GLU A 154 7.46 -17.45 -9.29
CA GLU A 154 7.98 -18.33 -10.33
C GLU A 154 9.17 -19.17 -9.88
N TYR A 155 10.05 -18.63 -9.02
CA TYR A 155 11.32 -19.29 -8.66
C TYR A 155 11.56 -19.47 -7.17
N GLY A 156 10.77 -18.82 -6.29
CA GLY A 156 10.96 -18.89 -4.84
C GLY A 156 10.86 -20.30 -4.25
N TRP A 157 10.13 -21.19 -4.89
CA TRP A 157 10.01 -22.60 -4.50
C TRP A 157 11.29 -23.41 -4.78
N ARG A 158 12.12 -22.97 -5.75
CA ARG A 158 13.40 -23.61 -6.05
C ARG A 158 14.49 -23.20 -5.08
N SER A 159 14.53 -21.92 -4.71
CA SER A 159 15.50 -21.41 -3.75
C SER A 159 14.99 -20.15 -3.08
N PRO A 160 15.12 -20.03 -1.75
CA PRO A 160 14.73 -18.82 -1.01
C PRO A 160 15.54 -17.58 -1.42
N TRP A 161 16.70 -17.75 -2.05
CA TRP A 161 17.55 -16.64 -2.50
C TRP A 161 16.90 -15.80 -3.60
N PHE A 162 16.04 -16.39 -4.44
CA PHE A 162 15.26 -15.62 -5.41
C PHE A 162 14.30 -14.65 -4.72
N SER A 163 13.66 -15.09 -3.65
CA SER A 163 12.78 -14.24 -2.85
C SER A 163 13.55 -13.18 -2.08
N ILE A 164 14.61 -13.59 -1.37
CA ILE A 164 15.45 -12.67 -0.58
C ILE A 164 16.05 -11.59 -1.49
N GLY A 165 16.65 -11.97 -2.59
CA GLY A 165 17.29 -11.04 -3.54
C GLY A 165 16.28 -10.07 -4.16
N SER A 166 15.14 -10.57 -4.62
CA SER A 166 14.10 -9.74 -5.26
C SER A 166 13.47 -8.74 -4.29
N TYR A 167 13.09 -9.19 -3.08
CA TYR A 167 12.50 -8.28 -2.09
C TYR A 167 13.55 -7.31 -1.51
N THR A 168 14.82 -7.69 -1.47
CA THR A 168 15.90 -6.75 -1.12
C THR A 168 16.01 -5.65 -2.18
N ALA A 169 16.01 -5.98 -3.47
CA ALA A 169 15.99 -4.99 -4.55
C ALA A 169 14.76 -4.07 -4.50
N ALA A 170 13.58 -4.63 -4.24
CA ALA A 170 12.35 -3.85 -4.07
C ALA A 170 12.42 -2.90 -2.87
N THR A 171 12.98 -3.36 -1.74
CA THR A 171 13.18 -2.53 -0.55
C THR A 171 14.17 -1.40 -0.81
N PHE A 172 15.24 -1.66 -1.56
CA PHE A 172 16.18 -0.63 -1.98
C PHE A 172 15.53 0.42 -2.87
N THR A 173 14.70 0.02 -3.84
CA THR A 173 13.90 0.94 -4.66
C THR A 173 12.99 1.79 -3.79
N ALA A 174 12.27 1.18 -2.86
CA ALA A 174 11.37 1.87 -1.94
C ALA A 174 12.12 2.90 -1.07
N TYR A 175 13.26 2.52 -0.52
CA TYR A 175 14.11 3.39 0.29
C TYR A 175 14.70 4.56 -0.53
N SER A 176 15.08 4.32 -1.78
CA SER A 176 15.54 5.35 -2.70
C SER A 176 14.47 6.43 -2.93
N ARG A 177 13.19 6.07 -3.02
CA ARG A 177 12.08 7.05 -3.16
C ARG A 177 11.94 7.95 -1.94
N LEU A 178 12.21 7.41 -0.74
CA LEU A 178 12.26 8.21 0.49
C LEU A 178 13.47 9.17 0.46
N LEU A 179 14.65 8.64 0.12
CA LEU A 179 15.88 9.42 0.02
C LEU A 179 15.83 10.53 -1.04
N ASN A 180 15.07 10.32 -2.11
CA ASN A 180 14.86 11.30 -3.16
C ASN A 180 13.75 12.32 -2.86
N ASN A 181 13.14 12.31 -1.65
CA ASN A 181 11.99 13.15 -1.27
C ASN A 181 10.79 13.05 -2.24
N ARG A 182 10.66 11.93 -2.96
CA ARG A 182 9.58 11.72 -3.93
C ARG A 182 8.30 11.23 -3.29
N HIS A 183 8.42 10.48 -2.18
CA HIS A 183 7.31 9.82 -1.51
C HIS A 183 7.48 9.83 0.01
N TRP A 184 6.34 9.85 0.71
CA TRP A 184 6.27 9.64 2.15
C TRP A 184 6.40 8.15 2.48
N MET A 185 6.76 7.81 3.73
CA MET A 185 6.86 6.41 4.16
C MET A 185 5.54 5.66 4.02
N SER A 186 4.43 6.30 4.34
CA SER A 186 3.09 5.72 4.16
C SER A 186 2.73 5.45 2.69
N ASP A 187 3.20 6.29 1.74
CA ASP A 187 3.00 6.05 0.30
C ASP A 187 3.77 4.80 -0.17
N ILE A 188 4.95 4.59 0.41
CA ILE A 188 5.81 3.43 0.14
C ILE A 188 5.15 2.15 0.63
N LEU A 189 4.66 2.14 1.88
CA LEU A 189 3.99 0.97 2.46
C LEU A 189 2.72 0.59 1.67
N ALA A 190 1.93 1.59 1.26
CA ALA A 190 0.77 1.38 0.39
C ALA A 190 1.19 0.81 -0.97
N GLY A 191 2.25 1.35 -1.58
CA GLY A 191 2.80 0.86 -2.84
C GLY A 191 3.23 -0.60 -2.75
N ALA A 192 3.97 -0.98 -1.70
CA ALA A 192 4.39 -2.36 -1.48
C ALA A 192 3.19 -3.33 -1.36
N ALA A 193 2.17 -2.95 -0.58
CA ALA A 193 0.96 -3.76 -0.42
C ALA A 193 0.21 -3.95 -1.75
N ILE A 194 0.09 -2.88 -2.55
CA ILE A 194 -0.54 -2.93 -3.88
C ILE A 194 0.25 -3.83 -4.81
N GLY A 195 1.58 -3.70 -4.87
CA GLY A 195 2.44 -4.52 -5.71
C GLY A 195 2.29 -6.00 -5.42
N ILE A 196 2.44 -6.40 -4.15
CA ILE A 196 2.29 -7.79 -3.71
C ILE A 196 0.88 -8.31 -4.00
N GLY A 197 -0.14 -7.56 -3.57
CA GLY A 197 -1.54 -7.96 -3.73
C GLY A 197 -1.95 -8.15 -5.18
N SER A 198 -1.47 -7.29 -6.08
CA SER A 198 -1.76 -7.37 -7.51
C SER A 198 -1.25 -8.66 -8.13
N VAL A 199 -0.07 -9.14 -7.72
CA VAL A 199 0.49 -10.40 -8.23
C VAL A 199 -0.32 -11.59 -7.73
N HIS A 200 -0.62 -11.65 -6.43
CA HIS A 200 -1.44 -12.72 -5.90
C HIS A 200 -2.79 -12.80 -6.61
N LEU A 201 -3.44 -11.65 -6.86
CA LEU A 201 -4.72 -11.59 -7.57
C LEU A 201 -4.58 -11.96 -9.05
N GLY A 202 -3.54 -11.49 -9.74
CA GLY A 202 -3.29 -11.81 -11.15
C GLY A 202 -3.07 -13.30 -11.38
N TYR A 203 -2.25 -13.93 -10.53
CA TYR A 203 -2.02 -15.38 -10.58
C TYR A 203 -3.29 -16.18 -10.22
N PHE A 204 -4.05 -15.71 -9.23
CA PHE A 204 -5.32 -16.32 -8.86
C PHE A 204 -6.33 -16.29 -10.03
N ILE A 205 -6.46 -15.15 -10.71
CA ILE A 205 -7.36 -15.00 -11.88
C ILE A 205 -6.91 -15.94 -13.00
N THR A 206 -5.61 -15.99 -13.29
CA THR A 206 -5.04 -16.89 -14.32
C THR A 206 -5.33 -18.35 -13.99
N ASP A 207 -5.11 -18.77 -12.74
CA ASP A 207 -5.43 -20.12 -12.28
C ASP A 207 -6.91 -20.45 -12.45
N LYS A 208 -7.81 -19.50 -12.23
CA LYS A 208 -9.26 -19.72 -12.41
C LYS A 208 -9.66 -19.80 -13.88
N ILE A 209 -9.09 -18.96 -14.75
CA ILE A 209 -9.36 -18.97 -16.19
C ILE A 209 -8.92 -20.29 -16.81
N PHE A 210 -7.72 -20.76 -16.51
CA PHE A 210 -7.16 -21.98 -17.06
C PHE A 210 -7.52 -23.22 -16.24
N GLN A 211 -8.24 -23.09 -15.13
CA GLN A 211 -8.59 -24.18 -14.20
C GLN A 211 -7.36 -24.99 -13.73
N GLY A 212 -6.19 -24.33 -13.64
CA GLY A 212 -4.92 -24.98 -13.31
C GLY A 212 -4.37 -25.91 -14.39
N LYS A 213 -5.03 -26.02 -15.56
CA LYS A 213 -4.61 -26.89 -16.66
C LYS A 213 -3.71 -26.16 -17.65
N HIS A 214 -2.67 -26.85 -18.14
CA HIS A 214 -1.80 -26.39 -19.22
C HIS A 214 -1.05 -25.07 -18.96
N ILE A 215 -0.89 -24.63 -17.69
CA ILE A 215 -0.15 -23.42 -17.34
C ILE A 215 1.06 -23.70 -16.44
N TYR A 216 1.12 -24.86 -15.81
CA TYR A 216 2.25 -25.28 -14.97
C TYR A 216 3.28 -26.08 -15.78
N ASP A 217 4.55 -25.91 -15.44
CA ASP A 217 5.69 -26.55 -16.11
C ASP A 217 6.44 -27.42 -15.09
N GLY A 218 5.89 -28.62 -14.83
CA GLY A 218 6.46 -29.56 -13.87
C GLY A 218 6.30 -29.20 -12.39
N TYR A 219 5.65 -28.09 -12.08
CA TYR A 219 5.36 -27.68 -10.72
C TYR A 219 4.05 -28.31 -10.24
N GLU A 220 4.12 -29.09 -9.17
CA GLU A 220 2.93 -29.57 -8.49
C GLU A 220 2.38 -28.46 -7.60
N LYS A 221 1.27 -27.83 -8.01
CA LYS A 221 0.60 -26.83 -7.19
C LYS A 221 0.08 -27.48 -5.92
N PRO A 222 0.43 -26.96 -4.72
CA PRO A 222 -0.18 -27.42 -3.48
C PRO A 222 -1.69 -27.30 -3.54
N GLU A 223 -2.38 -28.33 -3.07
CA GLU A 223 -3.84 -28.30 -3.00
C GLU A 223 -4.27 -27.11 -2.10
N PHE A 224 -5.24 -26.32 -2.59
CA PHE A 224 -5.79 -25.24 -1.81
C PHE A 224 -6.64 -25.80 -0.68
N TYR A 225 -6.17 -25.56 0.54
CA TYR A 225 -6.86 -26.00 1.74
C TYR A 225 -6.97 -24.84 2.74
N TYR A 226 -8.19 -24.36 2.98
CA TYR A 226 -8.51 -23.44 4.03
C TYR A 226 -9.54 -24.07 4.96
N ASP A 227 -9.21 -24.20 6.23
CA ASP A 227 -10.06 -24.81 7.25
C ASP A 227 -10.63 -23.74 8.17
N SER A 228 -11.86 -23.32 7.91
CA SER A 228 -12.55 -22.31 8.70
C SER A 228 -12.87 -22.76 10.14
N SER A 229 -12.71 -24.05 10.46
CA SER A 229 -12.89 -24.59 11.81
C SER A 229 -11.66 -24.37 12.71
N LYS A 230 -10.53 -23.98 12.11
CA LYS A 230 -9.30 -23.69 12.82
C LYS A 230 -9.16 -22.20 13.16
N LYS A 231 -8.32 -21.93 14.14
CA LYS A 231 -7.91 -20.57 14.49
C LYS A 231 -6.86 -20.10 13.49
N HIS A 232 -7.08 -18.94 12.86
CA HIS A 232 -6.12 -18.31 11.97
C HIS A 232 -5.73 -16.94 12.51
N TYR A 233 -4.46 -16.78 12.80
CA TYR A 233 -3.87 -15.48 13.07
C TYR A 233 -3.71 -14.74 11.74
N THR A 234 -3.90 -13.45 11.73
CA THR A 234 -3.78 -12.65 10.52
C THR A 234 -2.91 -11.42 10.75
N ALA A 235 -2.05 -11.12 9.81
CA ALA A 235 -1.33 -9.85 9.72
C ALA A 235 -1.65 -9.20 8.38
N GLU A 236 -2.08 -7.94 8.41
CA GLU A 236 -2.60 -7.23 7.24
C GLU A 236 -1.89 -5.90 7.06
N LEU A 237 -1.59 -5.58 5.82
CA LEU A 237 -1.16 -4.27 5.38
C LEU A 237 -2.35 -3.58 4.72
N LEU A 238 -2.82 -2.49 5.34
CA LEU A 238 -4.00 -1.73 4.93
C LEU A 238 -3.59 -0.52 4.10
N PHE A 239 -4.40 -0.20 3.09
CA PHE A 239 -4.33 1.09 2.39
C PHE A 239 -5.71 1.48 1.88
N GLY A 240 -5.96 2.78 1.79
CA GLY A 240 -7.27 3.24 1.34
C GLY A 240 -7.40 4.75 1.26
N ARG A 241 -8.60 5.16 0.90
CA ARG A 241 -9.02 6.54 0.86
C ARG A 241 -9.98 6.82 2.02
N ARG A 242 -9.75 7.95 2.69
CA ARG A 242 -10.60 8.49 3.74
C ARG A 242 -11.50 9.59 3.18
N PHE A 243 -12.78 9.47 3.40
CA PHE A 243 -13.83 10.44 3.09
C PHE A 243 -14.23 11.13 4.38
N ILE A 244 -14.27 12.46 4.37
CA ILE A 244 -14.69 13.23 5.53
C ILE A 244 -16.19 13.47 5.45
N LEU A 245 -16.90 13.00 6.46
CA LEU A 245 -18.35 13.17 6.55
C LEU A 245 -18.65 14.51 7.23
N GLY A 246 -19.21 15.45 6.48
CA GLY A 246 -19.63 16.74 7.04
C GLY A 246 -20.89 16.58 7.89
N GLY A 247 -20.83 17.05 9.16
CA GLY A 247 -22.01 17.21 10.02
C GLY A 247 -22.42 18.69 10.18
N GLU A 248 -23.51 18.98 10.87
CA GLU A 248 -23.94 20.35 11.20
C GLU A 248 -22.88 21.18 11.96
N GLY A 249 -21.92 20.52 12.59
CA GLY A 249 -20.75 21.13 13.20
C GLY A 249 -19.70 21.70 12.24
N ARG A 250 -19.84 21.52 10.92
CA ARG A 250 -18.89 21.98 9.90
C ARG A 250 -18.56 23.48 10.01
N LYS A 251 -19.54 24.29 10.36
CA LYS A 251 -19.36 25.74 10.55
C LYS A 251 -18.62 26.10 11.84
N GLN A 252 -18.59 25.23 12.84
CA GLN A 252 -17.96 25.48 14.16
C GLN A 252 -16.52 24.93 14.23
N MET A 253 -16.12 24.01 13.35
CA MET A 253 -14.78 23.38 13.37
C MET A 253 -13.71 24.15 12.60
N GLY A 254 -14.08 25.19 11.83
CA GLY A 254 -13.19 25.84 10.87
C GLY A 254 -13.12 25.05 9.56
N GLU A 255 -12.05 25.20 8.79
CA GLU A 255 -11.85 24.39 7.58
C GLU A 255 -11.69 22.91 7.96
N LEU A 256 -12.54 22.07 7.36
CA LEU A 256 -12.40 20.62 7.44
C LEU A 256 -11.56 20.10 6.29
N PRO A 257 -10.81 19.02 6.48
CA PRO A 257 -10.18 18.34 5.36
C PRO A 257 -11.26 17.82 4.40
N GLU A 258 -10.95 17.78 3.11
CA GLU A 258 -11.88 17.30 2.08
C GLU A 258 -11.73 15.80 1.86
N ARG A 259 -10.51 15.29 2.00
CA ARG A 259 -10.12 13.92 1.70
C ARG A 259 -8.91 13.50 2.51
N GLY A 260 -8.59 12.22 2.49
CA GLY A 260 -7.38 11.71 3.11
C GLY A 260 -6.96 10.36 2.57
N SER A 261 -5.74 9.99 2.91
CA SER A 261 -5.20 8.64 2.72
C SER A 261 -5.24 7.86 4.03
N LEU A 262 -5.22 6.54 3.93
CA LEU A 262 -5.00 5.63 5.06
C LEU A 262 -3.95 4.60 4.65
N THR A 263 -2.99 4.38 5.52
CA THR A 263 -2.07 3.23 5.45
C THR A 263 -1.89 2.70 6.87
N GLY A 264 -1.86 1.38 7.04
CA GLY A 264 -1.75 0.83 8.37
C GLY A 264 -1.42 -0.66 8.40
N LEU A 265 -1.23 -1.13 9.61
CA LEU A 265 -1.05 -2.53 9.96
C LEU A 265 -2.23 -2.94 10.84
N GLN A 266 -2.81 -4.10 10.55
CA GLN A 266 -3.82 -4.72 11.39
C GLN A 266 -3.42 -6.15 11.68
N THR A 267 -3.68 -6.59 12.89
CA THR A 267 -3.48 -7.99 13.31
C THR A 267 -4.76 -8.52 13.93
N ASP A 268 -5.12 -9.75 13.57
CA ASP A 268 -6.27 -10.42 14.14
C ASP A 268 -5.78 -11.66 14.92
N VAL A 269 -6.15 -11.73 16.20
CA VAL A 269 -5.81 -12.82 17.11
C VAL A 269 -7.09 -13.58 17.45
N PRO A 270 -7.23 -14.83 17.03
CA PRO A 270 -8.45 -15.61 17.26
C PRO A 270 -8.55 -16.09 18.71
N VAL A 271 -9.72 -15.90 19.29
CA VAL A 271 -10.09 -16.52 20.60
C VAL A 271 -10.73 -17.89 20.36
N ILE A 272 -11.68 -17.94 19.43
CA ILE A 272 -12.26 -19.17 18.86
C ILE A 272 -12.26 -19.06 17.34
N PRO A 273 -12.49 -20.14 16.58
CA PRO A 273 -12.60 -20.05 15.13
C PRO A 273 -13.59 -18.98 14.69
N GLY A 274 -13.13 -18.04 13.86
CA GLY A 274 -13.94 -16.95 13.34
C GLY A 274 -14.23 -15.78 14.28
N VAL A 275 -13.83 -15.83 15.56
CA VAL A 275 -14.05 -14.72 16.52
C VAL A 275 -12.78 -14.43 17.31
N GLY A 276 -12.44 -13.18 17.45
CA GLY A 276 -11.24 -12.80 18.19
C GLY A 276 -11.10 -11.29 18.43
N VAL A 277 -9.87 -10.92 18.72
CA VAL A 277 -9.46 -9.55 19.00
C VAL A 277 -8.67 -9.02 17.81
N THR A 278 -8.94 -7.79 17.40
CA THR A 278 -8.21 -7.09 16.34
C THR A 278 -7.48 -5.89 16.93
N GLY A 279 -6.27 -5.65 16.47
CA GLY A 279 -5.48 -4.46 16.74
C GLY A 279 -5.09 -3.77 15.46
N ARG A 280 -5.25 -2.45 15.35
CA ARG A 280 -4.85 -1.66 14.19
C ARG A 280 -3.98 -0.49 14.63
N PHE A 281 -2.92 -0.28 13.87
CA PHE A 281 -2.12 0.95 13.88
C PHE A 281 -2.16 1.56 12.48
N SER A 282 -2.54 2.82 12.35
CA SER A 282 -2.68 3.47 11.05
C SER A 282 -2.16 4.91 11.04
N ALA A 283 -1.63 5.30 9.89
CA ALA A 283 -1.26 6.66 9.54
C ALA A 283 -2.16 7.17 8.41
N SER A 284 -2.62 8.40 8.54
CA SER A 284 -3.46 9.08 7.56
C SER A 284 -2.93 10.47 7.30
N SER A 285 -2.99 10.91 6.05
CA SER A 285 -2.78 12.32 5.69
C SER A 285 -4.13 12.91 5.31
N LEU A 286 -4.57 13.91 6.05
CA LEU A 286 -5.82 14.65 5.82
C LEU A 286 -5.49 15.88 4.97
N ILE A 287 -6.16 16.06 3.83
CA ILE A 287 -5.87 17.05 2.82
C ILE A 287 -7.00 18.07 2.79
N TYR A 288 -6.66 19.35 2.95
CA TYR A 288 -7.58 20.49 2.94
C TYR A 288 -7.72 21.08 1.52
N SER A 289 -8.71 21.96 1.32
CA SER A 289 -8.99 22.60 0.04
C SER A 289 -7.81 23.40 -0.54
N ASN A 290 -7.00 24.00 0.34
CA ASN A 290 -5.79 24.74 0.00
C ASN A 290 -4.54 23.85 -0.12
N TYR A 291 -4.71 22.52 -0.17
CA TYR A 291 -3.63 21.52 -0.21
C TYR A 291 -2.70 21.48 1.01
N THR A 292 -2.99 22.21 2.09
CA THR A 292 -2.33 21.95 3.36
C THR A 292 -2.70 20.56 3.86
N THR A 293 -1.84 19.94 4.62
CA THR A 293 -2.04 18.59 5.13
C THR A 293 -1.96 18.54 6.65
N ALA A 294 -2.78 17.72 7.26
CA ALA A 294 -2.64 17.33 8.65
C ALA A 294 -2.44 15.82 8.73
N ASP A 295 -1.39 15.40 9.42
CA ASP A 295 -1.17 13.98 9.62
C ASP A 295 -1.91 13.51 10.87
N MET A 296 -2.42 12.30 10.77
CA MET A 296 -3.13 11.63 11.85
C MET A 296 -2.59 10.22 12.02
N ILE A 297 -2.31 9.86 13.25
CA ILE A 297 -1.97 8.48 13.62
C ILE A 297 -3.07 7.99 14.53
N SER A 298 -3.51 6.75 14.36
CA SER A 298 -4.44 6.11 15.27
C SER A 298 -3.99 4.71 15.65
N ALA A 299 -4.29 4.34 16.89
CA ALA A 299 -4.13 2.99 17.41
C ALA A 299 -5.46 2.56 18.03
N THR A 300 -6.03 1.49 17.51
CA THR A 300 -7.32 0.96 17.94
C THR A 300 -7.23 -0.53 18.24
N ALA A 301 -8.02 -0.98 19.20
CA ALA A 301 -8.19 -2.40 19.51
C ALA A 301 -9.68 -2.71 19.66
N GLY A 302 -10.07 -3.93 19.33
CA GLY A 302 -11.48 -4.31 19.37
C GLY A 302 -11.72 -5.77 19.11
N GLY A 303 -12.97 -6.11 18.81
CA GLY A 303 -13.38 -7.45 18.45
C GLY A 303 -13.69 -7.57 16.96
N TYR A 304 -13.54 -8.78 16.45
CA TYR A 304 -13.97 -9.13 15.11
C TYR A 304 -14.75 -10.44 15.10
N TRP A 305 -15.59 -10.57 14.06
CA TRP A 305 -16.29 -11.80 13.70
C TRP A 305 -16.16 -12.04 12.21
N ASN A 306 -15.70 -13.25 11.84
CA ASN A 306 -15.54 -13.72 10.48
C ASN A 306 -16.62 -14.74 10.17
N TYR A 307 -17.29 -14.59 9.03
CA TYR A 307 -18.26 -15.53 8.49
C TYR A 307 -17.82 -16.03 7.11
N HIS A 308 -17.62 -17.34 6.99
CA HIS A 308 -17.25 -17.98 5.75
C HIS A 308 -18.50 -18.50 5.05
N PHE A 309 -18.89 -17.87 3.96
CA PHE A 309 -20.06 -18.28 3.18
C PHE A 309 -19.68 -19.05 1.91
N ALA A 310 -18.40 -19.11 1.56
CA ALA A 310 -17.84 -19.94 0.49
C ALA A 310 -16.40 -20.34 0.83
N LYS A 311 -15.87 -21.37 0.15
CA LYS A 311 -14.49 -21.88 0.39
C LYS A 311 -13.40 -20.81 0.28
N ILE A 312 -13.66 -19.77 -0.50
CA ILE A 312 -12.69 -18.71 -0.80
C ILE A 312 -13.17 -17.32 -0.37
N LEU A 313 -14.36 -17.20 0.22
CA LEU A 313 -14.95 -15.90 0.58
C LEU A 313 -15.27 -15.86 2.07
N GLU A 314 -14.75 -14.82 2.72
CA GLU A 314 -14.93 -14.52 4.14
C GLU A 314 -15.45 -13.10 4.30
N LEU A 315 -16.52 -12.92 5.03
CA LEU A 315 -17.00 -11.62 5.52
C LEU A 315 -16.48 -11.41 6.93
N GLN A 316 -15.82 -10.30 7.17
CA GLN A 316 -15.41 -9.84 8.50
C GLN A 316 -16.25 -8.64 8.92
N VAL A 317 -16.74 -8.65 10.15
CA VAL A 317 -17.30 -7.48 10.81
C VAL A 317 -16.46 -7.21 12.05
N LYS A 318 -16.15 -5.93 12.30
CA LYS A 318 -15.31 -5.53 13.41
C LYS A 318 -15.79 -4.24 14.05
N ALA A 319 -15.53 -4.09 15.35
CA ALA A 319 -15.71 -2.84 16.06
C ALA A 319 -14.60 -2.70 17.09
N GLY A 320 -14.17 -1.47 17.31
CA GLY A 320 -13.08 -1.20 18.22
C GLY A 320 -13.08 0.23 18.74
N LEU A 321 -12.23 0.46 19.70
CA LEU A 321 -11.97 1.76 20.28
C LEU A 321 -10.45 1.95 20.43
N GLY A 322 -10.04 3.20 20.45
CA GLY A 322 -8.63 3.54 20.57
C GLY A 322 -8.42 5.03 20.75
N TYR A 323 -7.28 5.47 20.29
CA TYR A 323 -6.88 6.87 20.37
C TYR A 323 -6.25 7.33 19.07
N ALA A 324 -6.65 8.52 18.61
CA ALA A 324 -6.07 9.17 17.46
C ALA A 324 -5.33 10.45 17.89
N TRP A 325 -4.16 10.67 17.28
CA TRP A 325 -3.36 11.88 17.42
C TRP A 325 -3.40 12.64 16.11
N LEU A 326 -3.72 13.93 16.17
CA LEU A 326 -3.85 14.81 15.00
C LEU A 326 -2.82 15.93 15.07
N ALA A 327 -2.03 16.06 14.02
CA ALA A 327 -1.12 17.19 13.83
C ALA A 327 -1.90 18.43 13.35
N LYS A 328 -1.38 19.65 13.65
CA LYS A 328 -1.93 20.89 13.08
C LYS A 328 -1.74 20.89 11.56
N ALA A 329 -2.76 21.32 10.83
CA ALA A 329 -2.65 21.52 9.39
C ALA A 329 -1.56 22.53 9.06
N SER A 330 -0.69 22.20 8.11
CA SER A 330 0.43 23.02 7.70
C SER A 330 0.87 22.64 6.30
N ASP A 331 1.75 23.43 5.71
CA ASP A 331 2.46 23.04 4.49
C ASP A 331 3.24 21.75 4.71
N ALA A 332 3.41 20.98 3.64
CA ALA A 332 4.01 19.65 3.71
C ALA A 332 5.41 19.62 4.36
N THR A 333 6.13 20.72 4.32
CA THR A 333 7.51 20.86 4.81
C THR A 333 7.65 21.42 6.23
N SER A 334 6.54 21.89 6.85
CA SER A 334 6.60 22.51 8.18
C SER A 334 6.64 21.50 9.30
N ARG A 335 7.47 21.74 10.32
CA ARG A 335 7.45 20.96 11.57
C ARG A 335 6.16 21.24 12.34
N THR A 336 5.27 20.28 12.45
CA THR A 336 4.10 20.38 13.31
C THR A 336 3.99 19.11 14.15
N GLY A 337 4.12 19.28 15.47
CA GLY A 337 3.80 18.19 16.40
C GLY A 337 2.29 17.93 16.48
N PHE A 338 1.90 16.80 17.05
CA PHE A 338 0.50 16.53 17.36
C PHE A 338 0.00 17.54 18.42
N HIS A 339 -1.05 18.28 18.08
CA HIS A 339 -1.61 19.32 18.97
C HIS A 339 -2.88 18.87 19.68
N SER A 340 -3.53 17.85 19.12
CA SER A 340 -4.77 17.33 19.65
C SER A 340 -4.82 15.84 19.49
N GLY A 341 -5.61 15.21 20.30
CA GLY A 341 -5.87 13.78 20.18
C GLY A 341 -7.13 13.45 20.95
N GLY A 342 -7.71 12.32 20.65
CA GLY A 342 -8.93 11.93 21.31
C GLY A 342 -9.32 10.50 21.04
N ILE A 343 -10.45 10.12 21.62
CA ILE A 343 -11.00 8.78 21.47
C ILE A 343 -11.33 8.54 20.00
N ASP A 344 -10.95 7.37 19.50
CA ASP A 344 -11.23 6.88 18.16
C ASP A 344 -12.16 5.66 18.27
N LEU A 345 -13.36 5.78 17.75
CA LEU A 345 -14.34 4.70 17.66
C LEU A 345 -14.38 4.21 16.22
N THR A 346 -14.16 2.91 16.02
CA THR A 346 -14.16 2.30 14.71
C THR A 346 -15.22 1.20 14.61
N ALA A 347 -15.90 1.14 13.48
CA ALA A 347 -16.75 0.01 13.12
C ALA A 347 -16.65 -0.22 11.62
N GLY A 348 -16.61 -1.47 11.19
CA GLY A 348 -16.45 -1.74 9.77
C GLY A 348 -16.71 -3.16 9.37
N ALA A 349 -16.76 -3.34 8.05
CA ALA A 349 -16.91 -4.64 7.43
C ALA A 349 -15.88 -4.80 6.29
N GLY A 350 -15.47 -6.04 6.04
CA GLY A 350 -14.56 -6.38 4.96
C GLY A 350 -14.92 -7.71 4.32
N LEU A 351 -14.76 -7.75 3.01
CA LEU A 351 -14.93 -8.96 2.21
C LEU A 351 -13.56 -9.45 1.76
N SER A 352 -13.16 -10.62 2.23
CA SER A 352 -11.89 -11.26 1.91
C SER A 352 -12.05 -12.30 0.81
N LEU A 353 -11.12 -12.28 -0.13
CA LEU A 353 -10.89 -13.33 -1.10
C LEU A 353 -9.64 -14.11 -0.71
N ILE A 354 -9.81 -15.37 -0.29
CA ILE A 354 -8.73 -16.27 0.10
C ILE A 354 -8.17 -16.89 -1.18
N MET A 355 -6.89 -16.66 -1.45
CA MET A 355 -6.28 -17.00 -2.73
C MET A 355 -5.26 -18.12 -2.65
N ASP A 356 -4.54 -18.18 -1.53
CA ASP A 356 -3.54 -19.19 -1.23
C ASP A 356 -3.76 -19.75 0.19
N ASN A 357 -3.01 -20.77 0.58
CA ASN A 357 -3.10 -21.37 1.91
C ASN A 357 -2.68 -20.45 3.05
N ASN A 358 -2.10 -19.31 2.75
CA ASN A 358 -1.58 -18.33 3.72
C ASN A 358 -1.80 -16.87 3.31
N PHE A 359 -2.56 -16.60 2.23
CA PHE A 359 -2.73 -15.23 1.73
C PHE A 359 -4.16 -14.94 1.30
N LYS A 360 -4.67 -13.79 1.71
CA LYS A 360 -5.97 -13.25 1.29
C LYS A 360 -5.88 -11.76 0.97
N ILE A 361 -6.73 -11.27 0.07
CA ILE A 361 -6.98 -9.84 -0.14
C ILE A 361 -8.34 -9.52 0.44
N LYS A 362 -8.44 -8.40 1.14
CA LYS A 362 -9.71 -7.92 1.71
C LYS A 362 -10.02 -6.53 1.18
N ALA A 363 -11.22 -6.34 0.64
CA ALA A 363 -11.82 -5.02 0.46
C ALA A 363 -12.59 -4.67 1.74
N PHE A 364 -12.40 -3.46 2.27
CA PHE A 364 -13.05 -3.06 3.52
C PHE A 364 -13.68 -1.68 3.43
N ALA A 365 -14.70 -1.50 4.25
CA ALA A 365 -15.40 -0.25 4.47
C ALA A 365 -15.51 -0.02 5.98
N ASP A 366 -14.86 1.02 6.49
CA ASP A 366 -14.83 1.35 7.90
C ASP A 366 -15.41 2.75 8.13
N PHE A 367 -16.18 2.88 9.19
CA PHE A 367 -16.59 4.15 9.76
C PHE A 367 -15.73 4.44 10.98
N GLU A 368 -15.18 5.64 11.07
CA GLU A 368 -14.45 6.12 12.23
C GLU A 368 -15.05 7.43 12.74
N SER A 369 -15.15 7.54 14.04
CA SER A 369 -15.61 8.73 14.75
C SER A 369 -14.57 9.12 15.79
N ILE A 370 -13.94 10.29 15.60
CA ILE A 370 -12.77 10.72 16.36
C ILE A 370 -13.11 11.98 17.15
N SER A 371 -12.94 11.93 18.47
CA SER A 371 -13.09 13.08 19.36
C SER A 371 -11.80 13.89 19.40
N VAL A 372 -11.63 14.82 18.48
CA VAL A 372 -10.39 15.62 18.37
C VAL A 372 -10.22 16.63 19.52
N ASN A 373 -11.33 17.10 20.09
CA ASN A 373 -11.35 18.04 21.22
C ASN A 373 -12.69 17.86 21.96
N PRO A 374 -12.73 17.73 23.28
CA PRO A 374 -13.98 17.57 24.05
C PRO A 374 -15.02 18.68 23.84
N ALA A 375 -14.56 19.89 23.46
CA ALA A 375 -15.41 21.05 23.22
C ALA A 375 -15.85 21.20 21.73
N LYS A 376 -15.45 20.28 20.83
CA LYS A 376 -15.74 20.34 19.40
C LYS A 376 -16.51 19.10 18.95
N PRO A 377 -17.27 19.18 17.84
CA PRO A 377 -17.93 18.02 17.23
C PRO A 377 -16.89 16.95 16.83
N TRP A 378 -17.34 15.69 16.85
CA TRP A 378 -16.54 14.55 16.42
C TRP A 378 -16.22 14.61 14.93
N LEU A 379 -14.99 14.28 14.57
CA LEU A 379 -14.58 14.09 13.19
C LEU A 379 -15.06 12.72 12.72
N ASN A 380 -16.11 12.71 11.91
CA ASN A 380 -16.65 11.50 11.33
C ASN A 380 -16.05 11.25 9.96
N THR A 381 -15.57 10.05 9.73
CA THR A 381 -14.93 9.65 8.48
C THR A 381 -15.43 8.29 8.01
N PHE A 382 -15.45 8.10 6.71
CA PHE A 382 -15.71 6.83 6.06
C PHE A 382 -14.48 6.44 5.25
N ILE A 383 -14.02 5.21 5.39
CA ILE A 383 -12.82 4.70 4.73
C ILE A 383 -13.21 3.58 3.80
N LEU A 384 -12.79 3.69 2.56
CA LEU A 384 -12.80 2.58 1.61
C LEU A 384 -11.36 2.18 1.33
N GLY A 385 -11.07 0.89 1.46
CA GLY A 385 -9.71 0.42 1.28
C GLY A 385 -9.61 -1.07 0.97
N TYR A 386 -8.36 -1.46 0.82
CA TYR A 386 -7.95 -2.84 0.59
C TYR A 386 -6.86 -3.22 1.57
N SER A 387 -6.72 -4.51 1.83
CA SER A 387 -5.57 -5.04 2.54
C SER A 387 -4.99 -6.27 1.86
N ALA A 388 -3.67 -6.38 1.96
CA ALA A 388 -2.93 -7.61 1.70
C ALA A 388 -2.72 -8.30 3.04
N ALA A 389 -3.22 -9.50 3.20
CA ALA A 389 -3.28 -10.20 4.47
C ALA A 389 -2.64 -11.58 4.38
N TRP A 390 -1.73 -11.84 5.30
CA TRP A 390 -1.15 -13.16 5.55
C TRP A 390 -1.84 -13.77 6.77
N PHE A 391 -2.10 -15.08 6.68
CA PHE A 391 -2.68 -15.83 7.79
C PHE A 391 -1.96 -17.17 7.99
N TRP A 392 -1.96 -17.69 9.21
CA TRP A 392 -1.33 -18.96 9.60
C TRP A 392 -2.04 -19.64 10.76
#